data_f7a98a9f69c00d85684b3e323acbde93
#
_entry.id   f7a98a9f69c00d85684b3e323acbde93
#
_cell.length_a   1.000
_cell.length_b   1.000
_cell.length_c   1.000
_cell.angle_alpha   90.00
_cell.angle_beta   90.00
_cell.angle_gamma   90.00
#
_symmetry.space_group_name_H-M   'P 1'
#
loop_
_entity.id
_entity.type
_entity.pdbx_description
1 polymer ?
#
loop_
_entity_poly.entity_id
_entity_poly.type
_entity_poly.pdbx_seq_one_letter_code
_entity_poly.pdbx_strand_id
1 'polypeptide(L)'
;MINTQEAQNLQATLQAWLDGSGTPADLIKAFRVFCKDSQLPEKYGVALENVLSRVESSSLFTEESCSFSKKDLANALSTWLEKVQQYQAKENP
;
A
#
# COMPACT_ATOMS: atom_id res chain seq x y z
N MET A 1 -8.15 2.41 -15.85
CA MET A 1 -8.93 3.32 -14.99
C MET A 1 -9.13 2.71 -13.62
N ILE A 2 -8.84 3.46 -12.58
CA ILE A 2 -8.99 2.96 -11.22
C ILE A 2 -10.44 3.05 -10.79
N ASN A 3 -10.94 1.92 -10.32
CA ASN A 3 -12.26 1.85 -9.74
C ASN A 3 -12.19 2.32 -8.29
N THR A 4 -13.10 3.21 -7.91
CA THR A 4 -13.14 3.71 -6.54
C THR A 4 -13.26 2.54 -5.55
N GLN A 5 -13.96 1.49 -5.94
CA GLN A 5 -14.12 0.32 -5.08
C GLN A 5 -12.80 -0.38 -4.83
N GLU A 6 -11.93 -0.43 -5.83
CA GLU A 6 -10.62 -1.04 -5.65
C GLU A 6 -9.80 -0.27 -4.63
N ALA A 7 -9.86 1.06 -4.70
CA ALA A 7 -9.16 1.90 -3.74
C ALA A 7 -9.71 1.68 -2.33
N GLN A 8 -11.03 1.57 -2.21
CA GLN A 8 -11.66 1.31 -0.92
C GLN A 8 -11.26 -0.06 -0.38
N ASN A 9 -11.17 -1.05 -1.25
CA ASN A 9 -10.74 -2.39 -0.86
C ASN A 9 -9.32 -2.37 -0.32
N LEU A 10 -8.44 -1.60 -0.96
CA LEU A 10 -7.07 -1.46 -0.47
C LEU A 10 -7.03 -0.79 0.88
N GLN A 11 -7.85 0.25 1.08
CA GLN A 11 -7.94 0.91 2.37
C GLN A 11 -8.42 -0.05 3.45
N ALA A 12 -9.41 -0.87 3.12
CA ALA A 12 -9.92 -1.85 4.07
C ALA A 12 -8.86 -2.88 4.41
N THR A 13 -8.11 -3.34 3.41
CA THR A 13 -7.03 -4.29 3.63
C THR A 13 -5.95 -3.69 4.52
N LEU A 14 -5.64 -2.43 4.28
CA LEU A 14 -4.66 -1.72 5.07
C LEU A 14 -5.12 -1.58 6.53
N GLN A 15 -6.38 -1.24 6.73
CA GLN A 15 -6.93 -1.10 8.06
C GLN A 15 -6.94 -2.44 8.79
N ALA A 16 -7.27 -3.52 8.10
CA ALA A 16 -7.26 -4.85 8.69
C ALA A 16 -5.86 -5.22 9.17
N TRP A 17 -4.85 -4.89 8.36
CA TRP A 17 -3.46 -5.14 8.76
C TRP A 17 -3.11 -4.35 10.01
N LEU A 18 -3.54 -3.08 10.08
CA LEU A 18 -3.29 -2.23 11.24
C LEU A 18 -3.96 -2.80 12.50
N ASP A 19 -5.17 -3.32 12.34
CA ASP A 19 -5.92 -3.87 13.46
C ASP A 19 -5.39 -5.23 13.91
N GLY A 20 -4.54 -5.85 13.10
CA GLY A 20 -4.01 -7.16 13.40
C GLY A 20 -4.86 -8.30 12.88
N SER A 21 -5.93 -8.02 12.16
CA SER A 21 -6.79 -9.07 11.60
C SER A 21 -6.32 -9.51 10.22
N GLY A 22 -5.51 -8.69 9.53
CA GLY A 22 -4.97 -9.03 8.24
C GLY A 22 -3.49 -9.39 8.33
N THR A 23 -2.97 -10.03 7.29
CA THR A 23 -1.56 -10.41 7.24
C THR A 23 -0.77 -9.47 6.36
N PRO A 24 0.54 -9.30 6.64
CA PRO A 24 1.38 -8.48 5.76
C PRO A 24 1.43 -9.03 4.34
N ALA A 25 1.41 -10.34 4.18
CA ALA A 25 1.47 -10.96 2.87
C ALA A 25 0.27 -10.56 2.02
N ASP A 26 -0.92 -10.58 2.62
CA ASP A 26 -2.14 -10.18 1.91
C ASP A 26 -2.07 -8.71 1.51
N LEU A 27 -1.59 -7.88 2.42
CA LEU A 27 -1.46 -6.45 2.16
C LEU A 27 -0.52 -6.20 0.98
N ILE A 28 0.63 -6.84 1.01
CA ILE A 28 1.63 -6.67 -0.04
C ILE A 28 1.08 -7.12 -1.38
N LYS A 29 0.45 -8.27 -1.39
CA LYS A 29 -0.11 -8.82 -2.62
C LYS A 29 -1.18 -7.90 -3.19
N ALA A 30 -2.07 -7.41 -2.33
CA ALA A 30 -3.17 -6.56 -2.77
C ALA A 30 -2.64 -5.28 -3.44
N PHE A 31 -1.64 -4.65 -2.82
CA PHE A 31 -1.08 -3.43 -3.38
C PHE A 31 -0.31 -3.69 -4.67
N ARG A 32 0.39 -4.80 -4.76
CA ARG A 32 1.13 -5.13 -5.97
C ARG A 32 0.19 -5.38 -7.15
N VAL A 33 -0.87 -6.12 -6.91
CA VAL A 33 -1.86 -6.40 -7.96
C VAL A 33 -2.51 -5.10 -8.41
N PHE A 34 -2.88 -4.25 -7.44
CA PHE A 34 -3.51 -2.97 -7.75
C PHE A 34 -2.58 -2.11 -8.62
N CYS A 35 -1.32 -2.03 -8.24
CA CYS A 35 -0.35 -1.22 -8.99
C CYS A 35 -0.18 -1.74 -10.41
N LYS A 36 -0.10 -3.05 -10.57
CA LYS A 36 0.06 -3.67 -11.86
C LYS A 36 -1.15 -3.44 -12.75
N ASP A 37 -2.33 -3.61 -12.19
CA ASP A 37 -3.57 -3.45 -12.94
C ASP A 37 -3.81 -2.00 -13.35
N SER A 38 -3.30 -1.06 -12.55
CA SER A 38 -3.52 0.35 -12.80
C SER A 38 -2.58 0.93 -13.86
N GLN A 39 -1.57 0.17 -14.27
CA GLN A 39 -0.62 0.60 -15.30
C GLN A 39 -0.01 1.95 -14.98
N LEU A 40 0.47 2.08 -13.76
CA LEU A 40 1.05 3.32 -13.30
C LEU A 40 2.48 3.53 -13.83
N PRO A 41 2.95 4.78 -13.85
CA PRO A 41 4.36 5.03 -14.18
C PRO A 41 5.29 4.26 -13.25
N GLU A 42 6.48 3.98 -13.76
CA GLU A 42 7.45 3.19 -13.01
C GLU A 42 7.75 3.79 -11.64
N LYS A 43 7.79 5.12 -11.56
CA LYS A 43 8.10 5.78 -10.29
C LYS A 43 7.12 5.41 -9.18
N TYR A 44 5.87 5.17 -9.54
CA TYR A 44 4.87 4.75 -8.56
C TYR A 44 5.14 3.34 -8.07
N GLY A 45 5.55 2.47 -8.97
CA GLY A 45 5.90 1.10 -8.59
C GLY A 45 7.12 1.05 -7.70
N VAL A 46 8.14 1.85 -8.03
CA VAL A 46 9.36 1.89 -7.23
C VAL A 46 9.05 2.39 -5.82
N ALA A 47 8.26 3.46 -5.72
CA ALA A 47 7.89 4.00 -4.42
C ALA A 47 7.10 2.97 -3.61
N LEU A 48 6.18 2.28 -4.26
CA LEU A 48 5.38 1.26 -3.59
C LEU A 48 6.25 0.12 -3.08
N GLU A 49 7.16 -0.37 -3.92
CA GLU A 49 8.03 -1.48 -3.52
C GLU A 49 8.91 -1.11 -2.35
N ASN A 50 9.35 0.14 -2.28
CA ASN A 50 10.14 0.59 -1.14
C ASN A 50 9.36 0.44 0.16
N VAL A 51 8.09 0.83 0.15
CA VAL A 51 7.26 0.71 1.34
C VAL A 51 6.92 -0.74 1.63
N LEU A 52 6.57 -1.50 0.59
CA LEU A 52 6.22 -2.91 0.77
C LEU A 52 7.40 -3.72 1.30
N SER A 53 8.61 -3.36 0.86
CA SER A 53 9.81 -4.01 1.36
C SER A 53 9.94 -3.81 2.88
N ARG A 54 9.60 -2.62 3.35
CA ARG A 54 9.64 -2.34 4.78
C ARG A 54 8.55 -3.09 5.53
N VAL A 55 7.38 -3.21 4.93
CA VAL A 55 6.30 -4.00 5.53
C VAL A 55 6.75 -5.44 5.69
N GLU A 56 7.37 -5.98 4.65
CA GLU A 56 7.86 -7.35 4.69
C GLU A 56 8.92 -7.52 5.76
N SER A 57 9.86 -6.57 5.84
CA SER A 57 10.91 -6.64 6.84
C SER A 57 10.34 -6.57 8.25
N SER A 58 9.35 -5.71 8.45
CA SER A 58 8.77 -5.56 9.78
C SER A 58 8.05 -6.83 10.23
N SER A 59 7.55 -7.61 9.28
CA SER A 59 6.86 -8.85 9.64
C SER A 59 7.84 -9.94 10.05
N LEU A 60 9.11 -9.83 9.65
CA LEU A 60 10.14 -10.78 10.04
C LEU A 60 10.67 -10.51 11.44
N PHE A 61 10.52 -9.29 11.90
CA PHE A 61 11.01 -8.91 13.23
C PHE A 61 9.81 -8.71 14.15
N THR A 62 9.71 -9.56 15.14
CA THR A 62 8.65 -9.43 16.15
C THR A 62 9.08 -8.48 17.25
N GLU A 63 10.30 -8.02 17.20
CA GLU A 63 10.84 -7.13 18.22
C GLU A 63 10.27 -5.75 18.11
N GLU A 64 10.10 -5.12 19.26
CA GLU A 64 9.61 -3.76 19.32
C GLU A 64 10.70 -2.75 19.01
N SER A 65 11.92 -3.19 18.94
CA SER A 65 13.04 -2.32 18.63
C SER A 65 13.05 -1.88 17.19
N CYS A 66 12.12 -2.36 16.40
CA CYS A 66 12.00 -1.96 15.01
C CYS A 66 11.77 -0.46 14.93
N SER A 67 12.54 0.23 14.08
CA SER A 67 12.45 1.67 13.98
C SER A 67 11.22 2.14 13.22
N PHE A 68 10.50 1.24 12.60
CA PHE A 68 9.30 1.60 11.84
C PHE A 68 8.07 1.06 12.55
N SER A 69 7.10 1.93 12.79
CA SER A 69 5.85 1.48 13.34
C SER A 69 4.90 1.10 12.21
N LYS A 70 3.96 0.22 12.52
CA LYS A 70 2.92 -0.14 11.56
C LYS A 70 2.19 1.10 11.05
N LYS A 71 1.95 2.03 11.96
CA LYS A 71 1.21 3.23 11.62
C LYS A 71 1.95 4.06 10.59
N ASP A 72 3.27 4.18 10.73
CA ASP A 72 4.07 4.94 9.77
C ASP A 72 4.01 4.31 8.39
N LEU A 73 4.10 2.98 8.32
CA LEU A 73 4.02 2.28 7.06
C LEU A 73 2.65 2.40 6.44
N ALA A 74 1.62 2.31 7.28
CA ALA A 74 0.25 2.47 6.81
C ALA A 74 0.03 3.87 6.25
N ASN A 75 0.57 4.89 6.92
CA ASN A 75 0.47 6.25 6.43
C ASN A 75 1.15 6.41 5.07
N ALA A 76 2.30 5.77 4.90
CA ALA A 76 3.02 5.82 3.63
C ALA A 76 2.19 5.19 2.52
N LEU A 77 1.59 4.05 2.79
CA LEU A 77 0.76 3.37 1.81
C LEU A 77 -0.49 4.19 1.49
N SER A 78 -1.10 4.76 2.50
CA SER A 78 -2.28 5.59 2.32
C SER A 78 -1.96 6.81 1.47
N THR A 79 -0.83 7.46 1.73
CA THR A 79 -0.39 8.61 0.95
C THR A 79 -0.13 8.21 -0.49
N TRP A 80 0.54 7.06 -0.68
CA TRP A 80 0.79 6.56 -2.02
C TRP A 80 -0.53 6.36 -2.79
N LEU A 81 -1.49 5.77 -2.13
CA LEU A 81 -2.79 5.51 -2.75
C LEU A 81 -3.49 6.81 -3.13
N GLU A 82 -3.42 7.82 -2.27
CA GLU A 82 -3.98 9.13 -2.58
C GLU A 82 -3.35 9.73 -3.81
N LYS A 83 -2.03 9.66 -3.91
CA LYS A 83 -1.33 10.20 -5.05
C LYS A 83 -1.70 9.47 -6.33
N VAL A 84 -1.88 8.16 -6.24
CA VAL A 84 -2.31 7.37 -7.38
C VAL A 84 -3.69 7.81 -7.85
N GLN A 85 -4.60 8.02 -6.92
CA GLN A 85 -5.94 8.47 -7.27
C GLN A 85 -5.91 9.84 -7.93
N GLN A 86 -5.09 10.75 -7.41
CA GLN A 86 -4.94 12.06 -8.01
C GLN A 86 -4.36 12.00 -9.41
N TYR A 87 -3.38 11.13 -9.58
CA TYR A 87 -2.77 10.93 -10.89
C TYR A 87 -3.81 10.42 -11.89
N GLN A 88 -4.57 9.44 -11.49
CA GLN A 88 -5.60 8.86 -12.35
C GLN A 88 -6.68 9.89 -12.69
N ALA A 89 -7.05 10.70 -11.73
CA ALA A 89 -8.05 11.74 -11.96
C ALA A 89 -7.55 12.77 -12.97
N LYS A 90 -6.26 13.09 -12.93
CA LYS A 90 -5.66 14.03 -13.88
C LYS A 90 -5.60 13.46 -15.28
N GLU A 91 -5.22 12.19 -15.38
CA GLU A 91 -5.07 11.54 -16.68
C GLU A 91 -6.40 11.24 -17.33
N ASN A 92 -7.45 11.23 -16.54
CA ASN A 92 -8.78 10.86 -16.99
C ASN A 92 -9.71 12.06 -16.86
N PRO A 93 -9.68 12.97 -17.81
CA PRO A 93 -10.54 14.15 -17.74
C PRO A 93 -12.02 13.80 -17.84
#